data_8d52eeba3f58ac2778657404479398df
#
_entry.id   8d52eeba3f58ac2778657404479398df
#
_cell.length_a   1.000
_cell.length_b   1.000
_cell.length_c   1.000
_cell.angle_alpha   90.00
_cell.angle_beta   90.00
_cell.angle_gamma   90.00
#
_symmetry.space_group_name_H-M   'P 1'
#
loop_
_entity.id
_entity.type
_entity.pdbx_description
1 polymer ?
#
loop_
_entity_poly.entity_id
_entity_poly.type
_entity_poly.pdbx_seq_one_letter_code
_entity_poly.pdbx_strand_id
1 'polypeptide(L)'
;GRMPSAVGYQPSLGTEMAQLQERIVSTKRGSITSVQAVYVPADDLTDPAPATVFSHLDAKMVLSRRISELGIYPAVDPLDSTSRIMDPLIVGEKHYATALAVQRVLQRYKDLQDIISILGIDELSDEDKLIVSRARKIQKFLSQPFHVAEAYTGIKGKYVKIKDTIKGFAMILEGKMDAVP
;
A
#
# COMPACT_ATOMS: atom_id res chain seq x y z
N GLY A 1 -30.84 -16.56 -20.91
CA GLY A 1 -29.63 -16.23 -20.22
C GLY A 1 -28.94 -15.01 -20.84
N ARG A 2 -28.41 -14.10 -20.02
CA ARG A 2 -27.62 -12.96 -20.52
C ARG A 2 -26.27 -13.45 -21.01
N MET A 3 -25.78 -12.91 -22.13
CA MET A 3 -24.41 -13.23 -22.60
C MET A 3 -23.38 -12.76 -21.57
N PRO A 4 -22.39 -13.58 -21.21
CA PRO A 4 -21.33 -13.15 -20.31
C PRO A 4 -20.48 -12.05 -20.96
N SER A 5 -20.03 -11.10 -20.16
CA SER A 5 -19.08 -10.07 -20.57
C SER A 5 -17.64 -10.60 -20.56
N ALA A 6 -16.65 -9.72 -20.64
CA ALA A 6 -15.24 -10.10 -20.58
C ALA A 6 -14.96 -11.03 -19.39
N VAL A 7 -14.08 -12.03 -19.60
CA VAL A 7 -13.64 -13.03 -18.60
C VAL A 7 -14.80 -13.82 -17.93
N GLY A 8 -15.97 -13.90 -18.55
CA GLY A 8 -17.10 -14.71 -18.07
C GLY A 8 -17.96 -14.06 -17.00
N TYR A 9 -17.74 -12.82 -16.62
CA TYR A 9 -18.63 -12.09 -15.70
C TYR A 9 -19.96 -11.71 -16.35
N GLN A 10 -21.02 -11.56 -15.52
CA GLN A 10 -22.32 -11.11 -16.01
C GLN A 10 -22.24 -9.63 -16.48
N PRO A 11 -23.00 -9.25 -17.53
CA PRO A 11 -23.03 -7.85 -18.01
C PRO A 11 -23.54 -6.85 -16.98
N SER A 12 -24.32 -7.32 -15.98
CA SER A 12 -24.88 -6.49 -14.91
C SER A 12 -23.94 -6.33 -13.69
N LEU A 13 -22.72 -6.87 -13.72
CA LEU A 13 -21.79 -6.84 -12.58
C LEU A 13 -21.64 -5.44 -11.99
N GLY A 14 -21.33 -4.44 -12.83
CA GLY A 14 -21.17 -3.05 -12.38
C GLY A 14 -22.41 -2.46 -11.75
N THR A 15 -23.60 -2.72 -12.32
CA THR A 15 -24.89 -2.23 -11.82
C THR A 15 -25.24 -2.88 -10.49
N GLU A 16 -25.09 -4.18 -10.36
CA GLU A 16 -25.40 -4.91 -9.12
C GLU A 16 -24.42 -4.52 -8.00
N MET A 17 -23.15 -4.34 -8.33
CA MET A 17 -22.15 -3.85 -7.38
C MET A 17 -22.47 -2.43 -6.91
N ALA A 18 -22.80 -1.53 -7.83
CA ALA A 18 -23.19 -0.16 -7.50
C ALA A 18 -24.41 -0.10 -6.57
N GLN A 19 -25.43 -0.91 -6.82
CA GLN A 19 -26.61 -0.99 -5.96
C GLN A 19 -26.26 -1.39 -4.52
N LEU A 20 -25.30 -2.31 -4.34
CA LEU A 20 -24.80 -2.68 -3.01
C LEU A 20 -24.01 -1.55 -2.36
N GLN A 21 -23.06 -0.98 -3.10
CA GLN A 21 -22.13 0.04 -2.57
C GLN A 21 -22.83 1.35 -2.23
N GLU A 22 -23.83 1.77 -3.00
CA GLU A 22 -24.63 2.99 -2.74
C GLU A 22 -25.40 2.94 -1.42
N ARG A 23 -25.61 1.75 -0.85
CA ARG A 23 -26.23 1.59 0.47
C ARG A 23 -25.26 1.87 1.62
N ILE A 24 -23.97 1.87 1.36
CA ILE A 24 -22.92 2.22 2.32
C ILE A 24 -22.70 3.73 2.24
N VAL A 25 -23.41 4.46 3.06
CA VAL A 25 -23.51 5.93 2.94
C VAL A 25 -23.63 6.60 4.31
N SER A 26 -23.19 7.84 4.39
CA SER A 26 -23.44 8.71 5.53
C SER A 26 -24.75 9.44 5.34
N THR A 27 -25.57 9.48 6.39
CA THR A 27 -26.85 10.20 6.45
C THR A 27 -26.78 11.29 7.52
N LYS A 28 -27.85 12.10 7.64
CA LYS A 28 -27.97 13.09 8.73
C LYS A 28 -28.02 12.45 10.12
N ARG A 29 -28.36 11.17 10.24
CA ARG A 29 -28.53 10.46 11.51
C ARG A 29 -27.35 9.54 11.88
N GLY A 30 -26.47 9.23 10.93
CA GLY A 30 -25.35 8.32 11.17
C GLY A 30 -24.58 7.99 9.91
N SER A 31 -23.54 7.18 10.06
CA SER A 31 -22.67 6.74 8.98
C SER A 31 -22.40 5.24 9.07
N ILE A 32 -22.08 4.64 7.92
CA ILE A 32 -21.65 3.25 7.82
C ILE A 32 -20.19 3.25 7.39
N THR A 33 -19.34 2.67 8.22
CA THR A 33 -17.96 2.33 7.84
C THR A 33 -17.91 0.87 7.45
N SER A 34 -17.42 0.57 6.25
CA SER A 34 -17.27 -0.79 5.76
C SER A 34 -15.82 -1.18 5.60
N VAL A 35 -15.50 -2.44 5.89
CA VAL A 35 -14.23 -3.08 5.57
C VAL A 35 -14.55 -4.29 4.69
N GLN A 36 -14.04 -4.27 3.47
CA GLN A 36 -14.35 -5.27 2.46
C GLN A 36 -13.08 -6.02 2.07
N ALA A 37 -13.08 -7.34 2.25
CA ALA A 37 -12.04 -8.20 1.71
C ALA A 37 -12.37 -8.52 0.24
N VAL A 38 -11.48 -8.17 -0.66
CA VAL A 38 -11.64 -8.37 -2.10
C VAL A 38 -10.61 -9.38 -2.56
N TYR A 39 -11.09 -10.52 -3.10
CA TYR A 39 -10.22 -11.48 -3.76
C TYR A 39 -9.83 -10.99 -5.14
N VAL A 40 -8.54 -11.02 -5.44
CA VAL A 40 -7.98 -10.59 -6.71
C VAL A 40 -7.48 -11.81 -7.48
N PRO A 41 -8.19 -12.26 -8.54
CA PRO A 41 -7.80 -13.43 -9.31
C PRO A 41 -6.42 -13.24 -9.97
N ALA A 42 -5.54 -14.22 -9.80
CA ALA A 42 -4.19 -14.23 -10.39
C ALA A 42 -3.36 -12.97 -10.09
N ASP A 43 -3.62 -12.30 -8.98
CA ASP A 43 -2.98 -11.03 -8.58
C ASP A 43 -3.20 -9.88 -9.61
N ASP A 44 -4.22 -10.01 -10.48
CA ASP A 44 -4.55 -9.03 -11.51
C ASP A 44 -5.56 -7.98 -10.98
N LEU A 45 -5.06 -6.83 -10.56
CA LEU A 45 -5.90 -5.71 -10.08
C LEU A 45 -6.79 -5.11 -11.18
N THR A 46 -6.55 -5.43 -12.45
CA THR A 46 -7.34 -4.96 -13.60
C THR A 46 -8.49 -5.90 -13.94
N ASP A 47 -8.58 -7.07 -13.31
CA ASP A 47 -9.73 -7.96 -13.46
C ASP A 47 -11.03 -7.20 -13.19
N PRO A 48 -12.10 -7.39 -14.02
CA PRO A 48 -13.33 -6.61 -13.91
C PRO A 48 -13.99 -6.62 -12.53
N ALA A 49 -13.92 -7.71 -11.79
CA ALA A 49 -14.55 -7.79 -10.48
C ALA A 49 -13.85 -6.90 -9.43
N PRO A 50 -12.55 -7.07 -9.13
CA PRO A 50 -11.87 -6.19 -8.20
C PRO A 50 -11.83 -4.74 -8.70
N ALA A 51 -11.61 -4.48 -10.00
CA ALA A 51 -11.59 -3.13 -10.55
C ALA A 51 -12.92 -2.39 -10.31
N THR A 52 -14.05 -3.08 -10.49
CA THR A 52 -15.38 -2.51 -10.22
C THR A 52 -15.56 -2.19 -8.74
N VAL A 53 -15.17 -3.09 -7.82
CA VAL A 53 -15.25 -2.83 -6.38
C VAL A 53 -14.38 -1.64 -5.99
N PHE A 54 -13.13 -1.59 -6.46
CA PHE A 54 -12.19 -0.53 -6.09
C PHE A 54 -12.66 0.86 -6.50
N SER A 55 -13.44 0.98 -7.57
CA SER A 55 -14.01 2.27 -7.99
C SER A 55 -14.97 2.88 -6.97
N HIS A 56 -15.54 2.08 -6.09
CA HIS A 56 -16.48 2.50 -5.03
C HIS A 56 -15.82 2.73 -3.67
N LEU A 57 -14.57 2.30 -3.48
CA LEU A 57 -13.90 2.38 -2.18
C LEU A 57 -13.19 3.73 -1.97
N ASP A 58 -13.26 4.25 -0.75
CA ASP A 58 -12.54 5.47 -0.34
C ASP A 58 -11.07 5.20 -0.06
N ALA A 59 -10.75 4.00 0.38
CA ALA A 59 -9.38 3.55 0.62
C ALA A 59 -9.19 2.12 0.13
N LYS A 60 -8.01 1.85 -0.41
CA LYS A 60 -7.61 0.54 -0.91
C LYS A 60 -6.28 0.16 -0.29
N MET A 61 -6.25 -0.98 0.40
CA MET A 61 -5.03 -1.59 0.93
C MET A 61 -4.73 -2.84 0.12
N VAL A 62 -3.64 -2.84 -0.62
CA VAL A 62 -3.24 -3.96 -1.48
C VAL A 62 -2.21 -4.81 -0.78
N LEU A 63 -2.48 -6.11 -0.65
CA LEU A 63 -1.51 -7.11 -0.20
C LEU A 63 -0.81 -7.72 -1.41
N SER A 64 0.52 -7.79 -1.36
CA SER A 64 1.37 -8.23 -2.47
C SER A 64 2.17 -9.47 -2.09
N ARG A 65 2.10 -10.53 -2.94
CA ARG A 65 2.96 -11.72 -2.77
C ARG A 65 4.43 -11.37 -2.86
N ARG A 66 4.79 -10.50 -3.80
CA ARG A 66 6.16 -10.03 -4.01
C ARG A 66 6.74 -9.40 -2.73
N ILE A 67 5.94 -8.64 -1.98
CA ILE A 67 6.36 -8.04 -0.71
C ILE A 67 6.50 -9.10 0.37
N SER A 68 5.62 -10.09 0.41
CA SER A 68 5.74 -11.20 1.36
C SER A 68 6.98 -12.07 1.10
N GLU A 69 7.36 -12.25 -0.16
CA GLU A 69 8.59 -12.97 -0.56
C GLU A 69 9.86 -12.25 -0.09
N LEU A 70 9.81 -10.93 0.08
CA LEU A 70 10.89 -10.14 0.69
C LEU A 70 10.94 -10.25 2.23
N GLY A 71 10.02 -11.01 2.83
CA GLY A 71 9.93 -11.14 4.30
C GLY A 71 9.34 -9.91 4.99
N ILE A 72 8.66 -9.03 4.27
CA ILE A 72 8.02 -7.82 4.80
C ILE A 72 6.58 -8.15 5.19
N TYR A 73 6.27 -8.01 6.48
CA TYR A 73 4.94 -8.27 7.03
C TYR A 73 4.49 -7.13 7.96
N PRO A 74 3.24 -6.66 7.85
CA PRO A 74 2.21 -7.04 6.87
C PRO A 74 2.66 -6.70 5.43
N ALA A 75 2.32 -7.57 4.47
CA ALA A 75 2.78 -7.48 3.08
C ALA A 75 1.98 -6.45 2.25
N VAL A 76 1.81 -5.26 2.79
CA VAL A 76 1.09 -4.16 2.14
C VAL A 76 1.98 -3.47 1.11
N ASP A 77 1.46 -3.32 -0.12
CA ASP A 77 2.15 -2.55 -1.14
C ASP A 77 1.81 -1.06 -0.98
N PRO A 78 2.77 -0.20 -0.59
CA PRO A 78 2.53 1.22 -0.39
C PRO A 78 2.38 2.01 -1.69
N LEU A 79 2.77 1.46 -2.83
CA LEU A 79 2.62 2.10 -4.14
C LEU A 79 1.25 1.82 -4.77
N ASP A 80 0.72 0.62 -4.57
CA ASP A 80 -0.59 0.22 -5.09
C ASP A 80 -1.74 0.54 -4.13
N SER A 81 -1.44 0.85 -2.87
CA SER A 81 -2.42 1.25 -1.86
C SER A 81 -2.73 2.74 -1.95
N THR A 82 -3.99 3.10 -1.79
CA THR A 82 -4.46 4.48 -1.90
C THR A 82 -5.50 4.82 -0.85
N SER A 83 -5.66 6.11 -0.54
CA SER A 83 -6.72 6.61 0.33
C SER A 83 -7.13 8.03 -0.07
N ARG A 84 -8.44 8.29 -0.16
CA ARG A 84 -8.97 9.63 -0.46
C ARG A 84 -8.74 10.63 0.67
N ILE A 85 -8.61 10.14 1.90
CA ILE A 85 -8.31 11.01 3.04
C ILE A 85 -6.83 11.40 3.13
N MET A 86 -5.97 10.88 2.25
CA MET A 86 -4.58 11.34 2.13
C MET A 86 -4.53 12.68 1.39
N ASP A 87 -5.03 13.70 2.06
CA ASP A 87 -5.13 15.08 1.61
C ASP A 87 -4.57 16.00 2.71
N PRO A 88 -3.76 17.02 2.40
CA PRO A 88 -3.14 17.89 3.40
C PRO A 88 -4.15 18.60 4.30
N LEU A 89 -5.37 18.89 3.81
CA LEU A 89 -6.44 19.49 4.60
C LEU A 89 -7.04 18.53 5.63
N ILE A 90 -6.90 17.22 5.43
CA ILE A 90 -7.46 16.19 6.31
C ILE A 90 -6.39 15.67 7.28
N VAL A 91 -5.26 15.18 6.73
CA VAL A 91 -4.21 14.54 7.54
C VAL A 91 -3.13 15.52 8.03
N GLY A 92 -3.13 16.73 7.52
CA GLY A 92 -2.13 17.76 7.78
C GLY A 92 -0.90 17.66 6.85
N GLU A 93 -0.28 18.81 6.61
CA GLU A 93 0.80 18.97 5.63
C GLU A 93 1.98 18.02 5.89
N LYS A 94 2.41 17.90 7.15
CA LYS A 94 3.55 17.05 7.52
C LYS A 94 3.32 15.58 7.19
N HIS A 95 2.13 15.05 7.49
CA HIS A 95 1.79 13.66 7.20
C HIS A 95 1.75 13.45 5.68
N TYR A 96 1.04 14.32 4.97
CA TYR A 96 0.90 14.26 3.51
C TYR A 96 2.26 14.31 2.81
N ALA A 97 3.08 15.30 3.11
CA ALA A 97 4.40 15.48 2.51
C ALA A 97 5.32 14.28 2.79
N THR A 98 5.30 13.75 4.03
CA THR A 98 6.09 12.58 4.40
C THR A 98 5.65 11.34 3.61
N ALA A 99 4.35 11.09 3.48
CA ALA A 99 3.82 9.96 2.73
C ALA A 99 4.20 10.02 1.24
N LEU A 100 4.06 11.19 0.61
CA LEU A 100 4.48 11.39 -0.78
C LEU A 100 5.99 11.19 -0.98
N ALA A 101 6.81 11.68 -0.05
CA ALA A 101 8.25 11.50 -0.13
C ALA A 101 8.65 10.03 -0.01
N VAL A 102 8.02 9.27 0.89
CA VAL A 102 8.21 7.80 1.00
C VAL A 102 7.85 7.11 -0.31
N GLN A 103 6.69 7.42 -0.89
CA GLN A 103 6.26 6.84 -2.16
C GLN A 103 7.25 7.15 -3.30
N ARG A 104 7.77 8.38 -3.39
CA ARG A 104 8.77 8.76 -4.39
C ARG A 104 10.07 7.96 -4.26
N VAL A 105 10.57 7.78 -3.04
CA VAL A 105 11.77 6.97 -2.78
C VAL A 105 11.54 5.51 -3.16
N LEU A 106 10.40 4.93 -2.80
CA LEU A 106 10.06 3.56 -3.14
C LEU A 106 9.83 3.38 -4.65
N GLN A 107 9.20 4.34 -5.32
CA GLN A 107 9.02 4.31 -6.76
C GLN A 107 10.37 4.38 -7.48
N ARG A 108 11.24 5.31 -7.10
CA ARG A 108 12.59 5.40 -7.68
C ARG A 108 13.38 4.11 -7.46
N TYR A 109 13.29 3.51 -6.29
CA TYR A 109 13.91 2.21 -6.01
C TYR A 109 13.38 1.11 -6.92
N LYS A 110 12.06 1.06 -7.13
CA LYS A 110 11.42 0.12 -8.06
C LYS A 110 11.97 0.30 -9.49
N ASP A 111 12.10 1.54 -9.95
CA ASP A 111 12.63 1.85 -11.28
C ASP A 111 14.11 1.46 -11.44
N LEU A 112 14.88 1.51 -10.36
CA LEU A 112 16.29 1.12 -10.34
C LEU A 112 16.51 -0.39 -10.23
N GLN A 113 15.50 -1.18 -9.86
CA GLN A 113 15.67 -2.63 -9.62
C GLN A 113 16.16 -3.39 -10.85
N ASP A 114 15.69 -3.04 -12.04
CA ASP A 114 16.11 -3.68 -13.29
C ASP A 114 17.58 -3.38 -13.58
N ILE A 115 18.01 -2.15 -13.35
CA ILE A 115 19.42 -1.75 -13.51
C ILE A 115 20.29 -2.49 -12.50
N ILE A 116 19.88 -2.55 -11.24
CA ILE A 116 20.60 -3.25 -10.18
C ILE A 116 20.74 -4.75 -10.47
N SER A 117 19.69 -5.36 -11.02
CA SER A 117 19.71 -6.80 -11.35
C SER A 117 20.65 -7.16 -12.49
N ILE A 118 20.85 -6.26 -13.44
CA ILE A 118 21.67 -6.49 -14.64
C ILE A 118 23.11 -6.03 -14.42
N LEU A 119 23.32 -4.84 -13.89
CA LEU A 119 24.63 -4.19 -13.81
C LEU A 119 25.23 -4.19 -12.38
N GLY A 120 24.41 -4.45 -11.38
CA GLY A 120 24.81 -4.34 -9.98
C GLY A 120 24.63 -2.94 -9.39
N ILE A 121 24.70 -2.84 -8.08
CA ILE A 121 24.50 -1.59 -7.32
C ILE A 121 25.68 -0.60 -7.52
N ASP A 122 26.85 -1.12 -7.83
CA ASP A 122 28.09 -0.32 -7.92
C ASP A 122 28.06 0.64 -9.12
N GLU A 123 27.32 0.28 -10.17
CA GLU A 123 27.14 1.10 -11.38
C GLU A 123 26.16 2.27 -11.20
N LEU A 124 25.46 2.35 -10.07
CA LEU A 124 24.57 3.45 -9.77
C LEU A 124 25.37 4.72 -9.38
N SER A 125 24.76 5.89 -9.67
CA SER A 125 25.25 7.15 -9.13
C SER A 125 25.21 7.16 -7.60
N ASP A 126 26.02 7.99 -6.96
CA ASP A 126 26.03 8.12 -5.49
C ASP A 126 24.66 8.56 -4.95
N GLU A 127 23.94 9.40 -5.69
CA GLU A 127 22.57 9.80 -5.36
C GLU A 127 21.61 8.60 -5.39
N ASP A 128 21.65 7.78 -6.45
CA ASP A 128 20.80 6.58 -6.55
C ASP A 128 21.19 5.51 -5.51
N LYS A 129 22.47 5.36 -5.18
CA LYS A 129 22.92 4.49 -4.08
C LYS A 129 22.32 4.90 -2.73
N LEU A 130 22.27 6.21 -2.48
CA LEU A 130 21.65 6.75 -1.27
C LEU A 130 20.14 6.50 -1.25
N ILE A 131 19.46 6.69 -2.38
CA ILE A 131 18.02 6.39 -2.52
C ILE A 131 17.76 4.90 -2.25
N VAL A 132 18.55 4.00 -2.82
CA VAL A 132 18.44 2.55 -2.59
C VAL A 132 18.63 2.21 -1.11
N SER A 133 19.63 2.80 -0.44
CA SER A 133 19.86 2.59 0.99
C SER A 133 18.65 3.03 1.82
N ARG A 134 18.13 4.22 1.57
CA ARG A 134 16.95 4.76 2.28
C ARG A 134 15.68 3.95 1.97
N ALA A 135 15.48 3.53 0.71
CA ALA A 135 14.35 2.68 0.34
C ALA A 135 14.35 1.34 1.10
N ARG A 136 15.51 0.69 1.23
CA ARG A 136 15.64 -0.54 2.01
C ARG A 136 15.34 -0.32 3.49
N LYS A 137 15.74 0.81 4.06
CA LYS A 137 15.38 1.19 5.44
C LYS A 137 13.89 1.46 5.60
N ILE A 138 13.27 2.11 4.62
CA ILE A 138 11.82 2.30 4.57
C ILE A 138 11.09 0.96 4.54
N GLN A 139 11.54 0.01 3.70
CA GLN A 139 10.95 -1.33 3.63
C GLN A 139 11.07 -2.09 4.95
N LYS A 140 12.25 -2.05 5.60
CA LYS A 140 12.44 -2.65 6.93
C LYS A 140 11.55 -1.98 7.98
N PHE A 141 11.39 -0.66 7.93
CA PHE A 141 10.56 0.08 8.86
C PHE A 141 9.06 -0.17 8.66
N LEU A 142 8.63 -0.51 7.44
CA LEU A 142 7.26 -0.96 7.15
C LEU A 142 6.98 -2.36 7.72
N SER A 143 8.01 -3.19 7.87
CA SER A 143 7.87 -4.52 8.46
C SER A 143 7.85 -4.45 9.97
N GLN A 144 6.79 -4.94 10.59
CA GLN A 144 6.66 -4.94 12.04
C GLN A 144 5.84 -6.14 12.53
N PRO A 145 6.09 -6.62 13.76
CA PRO A 145 5.26 -7.64 14.35
C PRO A 145 3.86 -7.10 14.61
N PHE A 146 2.83 -7.79 14.14
CA PHE A 146 1.44 -7.41 14.34
C PHE A 146 0.64 -8.55 15.00
N HIS A 147 -0.41 -8.18 15.73
CA HIS A 147 -1.12 -9.08 16.63
C HIS A 147 -1.70 -10.34 15.95
N VAL A 148 -2.20 -10.21 14.72
CA VAL A 148 -2.77 -11.34 13.98
C VAL A 148 -1.74 -12.42 13.66
N ALA A 149 -0.47 -12.04 13.50
CA ALA A 149 0.60 -12.97 13.17
C ALA A 149 1.25 -13.64 14.40
N GLU A 150 0.92 -13.24 15.62
CA GLU A 150 1.54 -13.78 16.84
C GLU A 150 1.49 -15.31 16.93
N ALA A 151 0.37 -15.91 16.56
CA ALA A 151 0.18 -17.36 16.58
C ALA A 151 1.11 -18.12 15.62
N TYR A 152 1.58 -17.45 14.57
CA TYR A 152 2.44 -18.05 13.54
C TYR A 152 3.92 -17.73 13.72
N THR A 153 4.22 -16.53 14.18
CA THR A 153 5.62 -16.04 14.29
C THR A 153 6.21 -16.26 15.68
N GLY A 154 5.37 -16.45 16.71
CA GLY A 154 5.78 -16.46 18.12
C GLY A 154 6.25 -15.10 18.64
N ILE A 155 6.15 -14.04 17.83
CA ILE A 155 6.59 -12.70 18.21
C ILE A 155 5.35 -11.87 18.60
N LYS A 156 5.39 -11.27 19.78
CA LYS A 156 4.30 -10.43 20.26
C LYS A 156 4.11 -9.19 19.38
N GLY A 157 2.87 -8.95 18.95
CA GLY A 157 2.50 -7.79 18.14
C GLY A 157 2.71 -6.47 18.89
N LYS A 158 3.01 -5.42 18.13
CA LYS A 158 3.21 -4.06 18.66
C LYS A 158 2.27 -3.09 17.95
N TYR A 159 1.65 -2.23 18.73
CA TYR A 159 0.90 -1.10 18.18
C TYR A 159 1.81 0.12 18.11
N VAL A 160 2.00 0.66 16.91
CA VAL A 160 2.78 1.87 16.68
C VAL A 160 1.82 3.03 16.39
N LYS A 161 1.93 4.11 17.14
CA LYS A 161 1.10 5.31 16.92
C LYS A 161 1.47 5.97 15.59
N ILE A 162 0.48 6.49 14.87
CA ILE A 162 0.70 7.12 13.57
C ILE A 162 1.70 8.30 13.63
N LYS A 163 1.71 9.05 14.74
CA LYS A 163 2.68 10.15 14.97
C LYS A 163 4.12 9.63 14.99
N ASP A 164 4.35 8.48 15.59
CA ASP A 164 5.68 7.86 15.69
C ASP A 164 6.09 7.29 14.33
N THR A 165 5.15 6.72 13.58
CA THR A 165 5.35 6.26 12.21
C THR A 165 5.77 7.41 11.30
N ILE A 166 5.04 8.53 11.30
CA ILE A 166 5.37 9.72 10.50
C ILE A 166 6.74 10.27 10.89
N LYS A 167 7.03 10.35 12.19
CA LYS A 167 8.34 10.80 12.70
C LYS A 167 9.47 9.89 12.23
N GLY A 168 9.29 8.57 12.31
CA GLY A 168 10.29 7.58 11.87
C GLY A 168 10.60 7.70 10.39
N PHE A 169 9.57 7.78 9.54
CA PHE A 169 9.77 8.02 8.10
C PHE A 169 10.47 9.34 7.80
N ALA A 170 10.08 10.42 8.47
CA ALA A 170 10.73 11.72 8.30
C ALA A 170 12.23 11.64 8.65
N MET A 171 12.60 10.94 9.72
CA MET A 171 14.01 10.76 10.10
C MET A 171 14.82 9.97 9.05
N ILE A 172 14.20 8.95 8.42
CA ILE A 172 14.85 8.19 7.34
C ILE A 172 15.05 9.09 6.12
N LEU A 173 14.01 9.82 5.71
CA LEU A 173 14.05 10.73 4.55
C LEU A 173 15.06 11.88 4.72
N GLU A 174 15.19 12.44 5.93
CA GLU A 174 16.13 13.50 6.28
C GLU A 174 17.59 13.00 6.41
N GLY A 175 17.82 11.69 6.28
CA GLY A 175 19.14 11.09 6.38
C GLY A 175 19.67 10.87 7.80
N LYS A 176 18.87 11.15 8.83
CA LYS A 176 19.27 10.94 10.23
C LYS A 176 19.55 9.48 10.56
N MET A 177 19.07 8.58 9.71
CA MET A 177 19.25 7.12 9.85
C MET A 177 20.30 6.57 8.85
N ASP A 178 20.98 7.41 8.07
CA ASP A 178 21.91 6.91 7.03
C ASP A 178 23.09 6.14 7.62
N ALA A 179 23.55 6.48 8.82
CA ALA A 179 24.59 5.76 9.55
C ALA A 179 24.14 4.48 10.27
N VAL A 180 22.83 4.22 10.33
CA VAL A 180 22.28 3.01 10.96
C VAL A 180 22.29 1.88 9.94
N PRO A 181 22.80 0.68 10.26
CA PRO A 181 22.86 -0.45 9.33
C PRO A 181 21.49 -1.02 8.97
#